data_6633bedd4932932ae2bc60268a78e3a8
#
_entry.id   6633bedd4932932ae2bc60268a78e3a8
#
_cell.length_a   1.000
_cell.length_b   1.000
_cell.length_c   1.000
_cell.angle_alpha   90.00
_cell.angle_beta   90.00
_cell.angle_gamma   90.00
#
_symmetry.space_group_name_H-M   'P 1'
#
loop_
_entity.id
_entity.type
_entity.pdbx_description
1 polymer ?
#
loop_
_entity_poly.entity_id
_entity_poly.type
_entity_poly.pdbx_seq_one_letter_code
_entity_poly.pdbx_strand_id
1 'polypeptide(L)'
;MKQFSQQITDKLYYIGTNDRITEQFENMWPLPDGVAYNSYIIKGSKNILLDSVKSTTIEECIRKLDEVLEGEELHYIIVHHMEPDHSSGIPTLLLKYPNCKLIANKRAVKMLESYYGIKEDELILVDDGETLELGDTKLTFYHTPMVHWPESMVSFEEETGTLFSQDIFGAFGTLDGAIYDDEVEFDRYYLEEMSRYYINIVGKYSGQALKALGKLGGLDIKMICPDHGPIWRNNIEKVIQIYTDLANQKTEDGVAIIFGSIYGNTERMAQLIAKGVAEEGLTNIRMHDVAKTPQSYLLADCWRYKGIILISCSYDKALFPPMAFLTNELKHQKMKNNIWGIAGSYSWNGGAIKGLKEFVEGEKLNVLPLMPEVMGAGSEKDFEDLINLGKMMAKAVKEGKVPEAE
;
A
#
# COMPACT_ATOMS: atom_id res chain seq x y z
N MET A 1 6.48 2.97 36.76
CA MET A 1 6.52 1.89 35.74
C MET A 1 5.93 2.50 34.48
N LYS A 2 6.72 2.60 33.40
CA LYS A 2 6.22 3.09 32.10
C LYS A 2 5.28 2.02 31.57
N GLN A 3 3.99 2.34 31.42
CA GLN A 3 2.94 1.34 31.15
C GLN A 3 2.51 1.36 29.68
N PHE A 4 2.74 2.46 28.96
CA PHE A 4 2.16 2.68 27.64
C PHE A 4 3.19 2.92 26.54
N SER A 5 4.34 3.57 26.85
CA SER A 5 5.46 3.70 25.93
C SER A 5 6.33 2.44 25.94
N GLN A 6 6.96 2.10 24.81
CA GLN A 6 7.87 0.96 24.71
C GLN A 6 9.29 1.45 24.38
N GLN A 7 10.26 1.06 25.18
CA GLN A 7 11.65 1.40 24.95
C GLN A 7 12.25 0.49 23.87
N ILE A 8 12.84 1.09 22.83
CA ILE A 8 13.48 0.40 21.71
C ILE A 8 15.00 0.31 21.95
N THR A 9 15.64 1.46 22.26
CA THR A 9 17.05 1.56 22.66
C THR A 9 17.15 2.39 23.92
N ASP A 10 18.36 2.66 24.40
CA ASP A 10 18.56 3.51 25.60
C ASP A 10 17.95 4.92 25.43
N LYS A 11 17.87 5.42 24.20
CA LYS A 11 17.34 6.76 23.88
C LYS A 11 16.03 6.74 23.09
N LEU A 12 15.75 5.69 22.30
CA LEU A 12 14.62 5.62 21.39
C LEU A 12 13.43 4.91 22.03
N TYR A 13 12.25 5.50 21.94
CA TYR A 13 10.99 4.95 22.44
C TYR A 13 9.90 4.99 21.37
N TYR A 14 9.10 3.94 21.30
CA TYR A 14 7.86 3.87 20.54
C TYR A 14 6.71 4.48 21.35
N ILE A 15 6.00 5.42 20.76
CA ILE A 15 4.84 6.09 21.34
C ILE A 15 3.62 6.10 20.40
N GLY A 16 3.65 5.29 19.36
CA GLY A 16 2.58 5.16 18.39
C GLY A 16 1.27 4.62 18.99
N THR A 17 0.22 4.65 18.20
CA THR A 17 -1.15 4.31 18.59
C THR A 17 -1.79 3.31 17.63
N ASN A 18 -2.72 2.49 18.14
CA ASN A 18 -3.53 1.58 17.33
C ASN A 18 -4.93 2.16 17.13
N ASP A 19 -5.33 2.39 15.89
CA ASP A 19 -6.69 2.81 15.55
C ASP A 19 -7.50 1.60 15.06
N ARG A 20 -8.45 1.17 15.89
CA ARG A 20 -9.39 0.08 15.58
C ARG A 20 -10.81 0.60 15.29
N ILE A 21 -10.96 1.93 15.21
CA ILE A 21 -12.26 2.59 15.07
C ILE A 21 -12.45 3.09 13.63
N THR A 22 -11.37 3.55 12.98
CA THR A 22 -11.41 3.98 11.59
C THR A 22 -11.67 2.76 10.70
N GLU A 23 -12.80 2.78 9.98
CA GLU A 23 -13.23 1.67 9.13
C GLU A 23 -12.50 1.64 7.78
N GLN A 24 -12.01 2.81 7.32
CA GLN A 24 -11.38 2.97 6.01
C GLN A 24 -10.19 3.92 6.07
N PHE A 25 -9.04 3.50 5.56
CA PHE A 25 -7.88 4.35 5.28
C PHE A 25 -8.18 5.25 4.08
N GLU A 26 -7.78 6.52 4.13
CA GLU A 26 -8.15 7.54 3.12
C GLU A 26 -9.65 7.60 2.78
N ASN A 27 -10.50 7.10 3.68
CA ASN A 27 -11.94 6.94 3.48
C ASN A 27 -12.33 6.07 2.25
N MET A 28 -11.43 5.19 1.81
CA MET A 28 -11.58 4.31 0.64
C MET A 28 -11.22 2.85 0.94
N TRP A 29 -10.14 2.62 1.67
CA TRP A 29 -9.53 1.30 1.81
C TRP A 29 -9.93 0.65 3.14
N PRO A 30 -10.72 -0.43 3.14
CA PRO A 30 -11.19 -1.06 4.37
C PRO A 30 -10.05 -1.48 5.30
N LEU A 31 -10.24 -1.27 6.59
CA LEU A 31 -9.31 -1.61 7.66
C LEU A 31 -9.94 -2.65 8.61
N PRO A 32 -10.13 -3.91 8.20
CA PRO A 32 -10.75 -4.92 9.06
C PRO A 32 -9.97 -5.18 10.35
N ASP A 33 -8.64 -5.06 10.30
CA ASP A 33 -7.74 -5.23 11.43
C ASP A 33 -7.18 -3.89 11.95
N GLY A 34 -7.84 -2.78 11.61
CA GLY A 34 -7.41 -1.43 11.96
C GLY A 34 -6.11 -1.00 11.30
N VAL A 35 -5.42 -0.03 11.90
CA VAL A 35 -4.13 0.48 11.47
C VAL A 35 -3.33 1.01 12.67
N ALA A 36 -2.02 0.82 12.66
CA ALA A 36 -1.10 1.46 13.60
C ALA A 36 -0.63 2.79 13.01
N TYR A 37 -0.67 3.86 13.80
CA TYR A 37 0.03 5.11 13.53
C TYR A 37 1.25 5.14 14.45
N ASN A 38 2.41 4.87 13.88
CA ASN A 38 3.65 4.82 14.63
C ASN A 38 4.21 6.24 14.78
N SER A 39 4.79 6.49 15.93
CA SER A 39 5.52 7.71 16.25
C SER A 39 6.62 7.35 17.24
N TYR A 40 7.72 8.05 17.16
CA TYR A 40 8.91 7.72 17.94
C TYR A 40 9.45 8.96 18.63
N ILE A 41 10.02 8.80 19.82
CA ILE A 41 10.72 9.87 20.54
C ILE A 41 12.15 9.45 20.84
N ILE A 42 13.11 10.27 20.41
CA ILE A 42 14.51 10.17 20.84
C ILE A 42 14.67 11.07 22.06
N LYS A 43 14.95 10.47 23.22
CA LYS A 43 15.24 11.17 24.46
C LYS A 43 16.75 11.35 24.63
N GLY A 44 17.19 12.60 24.65
CA GLY A 44 18.60 12.96 24.77
C GLY A 44 18.80 14.35 25.36
N SER A 45 19.92 14.99 25.10
CA SER A 45 20.13 16.40 25.49
C SER A 45 19.15 17.35 24.77
N LYS A 46 18.59 16.90 23.67
CA LYS A 46 17.40 17.43 22.98
C LYS A 46 16.43 16.30 22.71
N ASN A 47 15.18 16.48 23.08
CA ASN A 47 14.10 15.52 22.85
C ASN A 47 13.49 15.75 21.47
N ILE A 48 13.44 14.72 20.62
CA ILE A 48 13.07 14.79 19.20
C ILE A 48 11.95 13.81 18.93
N LEU A 49 10.80 14.31 18.50
CA LEU A 49 9.67 13.51 18.03
C LEU A 49 9.80 13.26 16.51
N LEU A 50 9.66 12.02 16.08
CA LEU A 50 9.67 11.59 14.68
C LEU A 50 8.23 11.29 14.29
N ASP A 51 7.67 12.15 13.44
CA ASP A 51 6.26 12.22 13.04
C ASP A 51 5.28 12.26 14.23
N SER A 52 4.06 12.59 13.94
CA SER A 52 2.96 12.58 14.89
C SER A 52 2.04 11.41 14.58
N VAL A 53 0.83 11.46 15.08
CA VAL A 53 -0.24 10.51 14.79
C VAL A 53 -1.51 11.27 14.37
N LYS A 54 -2.49 10.53 13.88
CA LYS A 54 -3.81 11.06 13.55
C LYS A 54 -4.43 11.79 14.75
N SER A 55 -5.07 12.92 14.50
CA SER A 55 -5.68 13.77 15.56
C SER A 55 -6.66 13.01 16.45
N THR A 56 -7.32 11.96 15.94
CA THR A 56 -8.26 11.15 16.70
C THR A 56 -7.59 10.27 17.78
N THR A 57 -6.29 10.02 17.67
CA THR A 57 -5.51 9.20 18.61
C THR A 57 -4.43 10.01 19.34
N ILE A 58 -4.36 11.32 19.13
CA ILE A 58 -3.30 12.18 19.66
C ILE A 58 -3.22 12.21 21.19
N GLU A 59 -4.35 12.09 21.89
CA GLU A 59 -4.35 12.07 23.37
C GLU A 59 -3.61 10.85 23.93
N GLU A 60 -3.71 9.71 23.27
CA GLU A 60 -2.95 8.52 23.65
C GLU A 60 -1.46 8.69 23.39
N CYS A 61 -1.09 9.23 22.22
CA CYS A 61 0.30 9.55 21.89
C CYS A 61 0.89 10.52 22.92
N ILE A 62 0.18 11.59 23.27
CA ILE A 62 0.61 12.56 24.28
C ILE A 62 0.85 11.91 25.65
N ARG A 63 -0.03 11.00 26.08
CA ARG A 63 0.18 10.29 27.35
C ARG A 63 1.48 9.48 27.33
N LYS A 64 1.78 8.79 26.24
CA LYS A 64 3.02 8.02 26.06
C LYS A 64 4.23 8.95 26.01
N LEU A 65 4.10 10.09 25.32
CA LEU A 65 5.13 11.11 25.25
C LEU A 65 5.46 11.69 26.64
N ASP A 66 4.42 12.03 27.44
CA ASP A 66 4.58 12.51 28.82
C ASP A 66 5.29 11.48 29.72
N GLU A 67 4.99 10.19 29.53
CA GLU A 67 5.71 9.11 30.26
C GLU A 67 7.22 9.09 29.97
N VAL A 68 7.60 9.35 28.71
CA VAL A 68 9.01 9.34 28.31
C VAL A 68 9.70 10.62 28.75
N LEU A 69 9.05 11.78 28.53
CA LEU A 69 9.62 13.09 28.83
C LEU A 69 9.74 13.38 30.33
N GLU A 70 8.86 12.81 31.18
CA GLU A 70 8.90 12.99 32.65
C GLU A 70 8.92 14.47 33.08
N GLY A 71 8.28 15.34 32.29
CA GLY A 71 8.20 16.78 32.51
C GLY A 71 9.28 17.59 31.79
N GLU A 72 10.17 16.96 31.04
CA GLU A 72 11.14 17.66 30.18
C GLU A 72 10.45 18.27 28.96
N GLU A 73 11.09 19.23 28.31
CA GLU A 73 10.59 19.89 27.11
C GLU A 73 10.73 18.98 25.87
N LEU A 74 9.76 19.05 24.94
CA LEU A 74 9.91 18.59 23.58
C LEU A 74 10.60 19.71 22.78
N HIS A 75 11.73 19.41 22.15
CA HIS A 75 12.53 20.42 21.45
C HIS A 75 12.23 20.47 19.95
N TYR A 76 12.06 19.30 19.33
CA TYR A 76 11.86 19.20 17.89
C TYR A 76 10.79 18.19 17.55
N ILE A 77 10.03 18.47 16.49
CA ILE A 77 9.19 17.50 15.77
C ILE A 77 9.72 17.44 14.35
N ILE A 78 10.12 16.28 13.89
CA ILE A 78 10.48 16.02 12.49
C ILE A 78 9.21 15.62 11.75
N VAL A 79 8.93 16.29 10.64
CA VAL A 79 7.78 16.02 9.77
C VAL A 79 8.32 15.37 8.51
N HIS A 80 8.32 14.04 8.47
CA HIS A 80 8.77 13.29 7.31
C HIS A 80 7.71 13.29 6.22
N HIS A 81 6.42 13.30 6.63
CA HIS A 81 5.28 13.19 5.74
C HIS A 81 4.10 14.05 6.23
N MET A 82 3.38 14.64 5.29
CA MET A 82 2.32 15.61 5.57
C MET A 82 0.91 15.04 5.53
N GLU A 83 0.76 13.75 5.24
CA GLU A 83 -0.57 13.13 5.31
C GLU A 83 -1.17 13.29 6.71
N PRO A 84 -2.47 13.63 6.82
CA PRO A 84 -3.07 13.98 8.12
C PRO A 84 -3.02 12.89 9.19
N ASP A 85 -2.82 11.64 8.83
CA ASP A 85 -2.66 10.55 9.81
C ASP A 85 -1.31 10.57 10.54
N HIS A 86 -0.31 11.30 10.00
CA HIS A 86 0.98 11.57 10.64
C HIS A 86 1.13 13.03 11.06
N SER A 87 0.39 13.94 10.44
CA SER A 87 0.60 15.37 10.67
C SER A 87 -0.52 16.07 11.45
N SER A 88 -1.75 15.51 11.49
CA SER A 88 -2.88 16.23 12.11
C SER A 88 -2.81 16.36 13.64
N GLY A 89 -1.92 15.63 14.31
CA GLY A 89 -1.62 15.81 15.73
C GLY A 89 -0.70 17.00 16.04
N ILE A 90 0.04 17.52 15.05
CA ILE A 90 1.03 18.59 15.21
C ILE A 90 0.46 19.84 15.90
N PRO A 91 -0.70 20.40 15.50
CA PRO A 91 -1.24 21.56 16.18
C PRO A 91 -1.47 21.37 17.67
N THR A 92 -1.95 20.18 18.08
CA THR A 92 -2.16 19.85 19.50
C THR A 92 -0.84 19.76 20.26
N LEU A 93 0.20 19.16 19.62
CA LEU A 93 1.55 19.09 20.20
C LEU A 93 2.16 20.48 20.39
N LEU A 94 2.04 21.38 19.40
CA LEU A 94 2.55 22.75 19.50
C LEU A 94 1.82 23.58 20.56
N LEU A 95 0.53 23.35 20.77
CA LEU A 95 -0.20 23.98 21.89
C LEU A 95 0.34 23.51 23.24
N LYS A 96 0.71 22.25 23.37
CA LYS A 96 1.26 21.68 24.61
C LYS A 96 2.73 22.04 24.82
N TYR A 97 3.51 22.07 23.74
CA TYR A 97 4.96 22.35 23.74
C TYR A 97 5.27 23.57 22.87
N PRO A 98 4.94 24.79 23.32
CA PRO A 98 4.98 26.01 22.48
C PRO A 98 6.39 26.45 22.06
N ASN A 99 7.43 25.92 22.71
CA ASN A 99 8.84 26.18 22.35
C ASN A 99 9.39 25.17 21.35
N CYS A 100 8.61 24.12 21.00
CA CYS A 100 9.01 23.10 20.06
C CYS A 100 9.13 23.66 18.64
N LYS A 101 10.19 23.28 17.92
CA LYS A 101 10.39 23.66 16.52
C LYS A 101 10.13 22.49 15.59
N LEU A 102 9.54 22.79 14.45
CA LEU A 102 9.35 21.79 13.41
C LEU A 102 10.55 21.74 12.47
N ILE A 103 10.94 20.50 12.08
CA ILE A 103 11.96 20.24 11.06
C ILE A 103 11.24 19.61 9.88
N ALA A 104 11.36 20.20 8.70
CA ALA A 104 10.69 19.72 7.49
C ALA A 104 11.52 20.11 6.25
N ASN A 105 11.18 19.53 5.09
CA ASN A 105 11.79 19.99 3.85
C ASN A 105 10.98 21.13 3.21
N LYS A 106 11.58 21.81 2.23
CA LYS A 106 10.97 22.98 1.54
C LYS A 106 9.63 22.68 0.89
N ARG A 107 9.36 21.43 0.47
CA ARG A 107 8.11 21.06 -0.18
C ARG A 107 6.93 20.96 0.80
N ALA A 108 7.20 20.65 2.07
CA ALA A 108 6.19 20.58 3.12
C ALA A 108 5.68 21.98 3.54
N VAL A 109 6.45 23.06 3.34
CA VAL A 109 6.12 24.41 3.80
C VAL A 109 4.71 24.83 3.43
N LYS A 110 4.36 24.74 2.13
CA LYS A 110 3.03 25.15 1.65
C LYS A 110 1.90 24.29 2.23
N MET A 111 2.18 23.03 2.52
CA MET A 111 1.21 22.12 3.14
C MET A 111 1.02 22.44 4.62
N LEU A 112 2.10 22.67 5.37
CA LEU A 112 2.06 23.12 6.77
C LEU A 112 1.29 24.44 6.91
N GLU A 113 1.54 25.40 6.00
CA GLU A 113 0.80 26.65 6.00
C GLU A 113 -0.69 26.45 5.70
N SER A 114 -1.02 25.66 4.66
CA SER A 114 -2.40 25.47 4.21
C SER A 114 -3.25 24.64 5.15
N TYR A 115 -2.67 23.62 5.79
CA TYR A 115 -3.40 22.74 6.73
C TYR A 115 -3.45 23.32 8.14
N TYR A 116 -2.35 23.93 8.59
CA TYR A 116 -2.17 24.24 10.02
C TYR A 116 -1.82 25.70 10.29
N GLY A 117 -1.65 26.54 9.27
CA GLY A 117 -1.28 27.95 9.41
C GLY A 117 0.17 28.18 9.86
N ILE A 118 1.02 27.14 9.84
CA ILE A 118 2.42 27.20 10.25
C ILE A 118 3.25 27.75 9.08
N LYS A 119 3.99 28.84 9.34
CA LYS A 119 4.74 29.54 8.30
C LYS A 119 6.19 29.08 8.22
N GLU A 120 6.84 29.40 7.09
CA GLU A 120 8.21 28.99 6.80
C GLU A 120 9.24 29.49 7.85
N ASP A 121 9.06 30.70 8.38
CA ASP A 121 9.93 31.30 9.39
C ASP A 121 9.84 30.62 10.77
N GLU A 122 8.86 29.75 10.96
CA GLU A 122 8.69 28.92 12.16
C GLU A 122 9.40 27.55 12.03
N LEU A 123 9.97 27.23 10.84
CA LEU A 123 10.52 25.93 10.50
C LEU A 123 12.05 25.94 10.45
N ILE A 124 12.63 24.79 10.76
CA ILE A 124 14.00 24.43 10.36
C ILE A 124 13.89 23.61 9.09
N LEU A 125 14.40 24.13 7.99
CA LEU A 125 14.35 23.45 6.70
C LEU A 125 15.60 22.59 6.51
N VAL A 126 15.40 21.40 5.92
CA VAL A 126 16.49 20.47 5.60
C VAL A 126 16.50 20.15 4.10
N ASP A 127 17.72 20.04 3.58
CA ASP A 127 17.98 19.62 2.21
C ASP A 127 18.27 18.11 2.10
N ASP A 128 18.23 17.58 0.86
CA ASP A 128 18.50 16.17 0.58
C ASP A 128 19.97 15.82 0.88
N GLY A 129 20.24 14.88 1.77
CA GLY A 129 21.56 14.50 2.25
C GLY A 129 22.10 15.38 3.36
N GLU A 130 21.35 16.35 3.86
CA GLU A 130 21.76 17.20 4.96
C GLU A 130 21.75 16.45 6.29
N THR A 131 22.75 16.70 7.13
CA THR A 131 22.84 16.18 8.50
C THR A 131 22.67 17.31 9.50
N LEU A 132 21.72 17.15 10.43
CA LEU A 132 21.55 18.03 11.58
C LEU A 132 22.10 17.40 12.85
N GLU A 133 22.83 18.20 13.62
CA GLU A 133 23.23 17.91 15.01
C GLU A 133 22.16 18.46 15.95
N LEU A 134 21.35 17.57 16.53
CA LEU A 134 20.23 17.91 17.41
C LEU A 134 20.57 17.49 18.85
N GLY A 135 21.43 18.27 19.49
CA GLY A 135 22.00 17.92 20.78
C GLY A 135 23.05 16.80 20.64
N ASP A 136 22.80 15.66 21.28
CA ASP A 136 23.63 14.46 21.21
C ASP A 136 23.14 13.43 20.19
N THR A 137 22.23 13.83 19.30
CA THR A 137 21.71 13.00 18.20
C THR A 137 22.06 13.63 16.86
N LYS A 138 22.48 12.81 15.90
CA LYS A 138 22.72 13.22 14.51
C LYS A 138 21.78 12.49 13.59
N LEU A 139 21.05 13.25 12.77
CA LEU A 139 20.12 12.71 11.78
C LEU A 139 20.47 13.24 10.40
N THR A 140 20.62 12.34 9.44
CA THR A 140 20.81 12.65 8.03
C THR A 140 19.48 12.46 7.30
N PHE A 141 19.05 13.47 6.54
CA PHE A 141 17.75 13.49 5.87
C PHE A 141 17.88 13.12 4.39
N TYR A 142 17.02 12.24 3.91
CA TYR A 142 16.98 11.84 2.51
C TYR A 142 15.58 12.09 1.95
N HIS A 143 15.49 12.91 0.91
CA HIS A 143 14.21 13.14 0.25
C HIS A 143 13.81 11.94 -0.60
N THR A 144 12.58 11.48 -0.44
CA THR A 144 11.96 10.35 -1.15
C THR A 144 10.68 10.80 -1.87
N PRO A 145 10.75 11.80 -2.75
CA PRO A 145 9.58 12.46 -3.32
C PRO A 145 8.67 11.48 -4.04
N MET A 146 7.36 11.63 -3.85
CA MET A 146 6.31 10.75 -4.38
C MET A 146 6.36 9.32 -3.82
N VAL A 147 6.95 9.13 -2.63
CA VAL A 147 6.80 7.86 -1.92
C VAL A 147 6.19 8.18 -0.53
N HIS A 148 4.86 8.54 -0.43
CA HIS A 148 4.04 8.57 -1.65
C HIS A 148 3.60 10.00 -2.02
N TRP A 149 3.89 11.04 -1.22
CA TRP A 149 3.62 12.46 -1.51
C TRP A 149 4.88 13.21 -1.96
N PRO A 150 4.75 14.42 -2.55
CA PRO A 150 5.89 15.13 -3.13
C PRO A 150 6.94 15.58 -2.11
N GLU A 151 6.55 15.79 -0.85
CA GLU A 151 7.41 16.25 0.25
C GLU A 151 8.01 15.10 1.05
N SER A 152 7.63 13.86 0.81
CA SER A 152 8.10 12.70 1.58
C SER A 152 9.63 12.69 1.71
N MET A 153 10.09 12.46 2.92
CA MET A 153 11.51 12.27 3.27
C MET A 153 11.64 11.20 4.36
N VAL A 154 12.84 10.73 4.56
CA VAL A 154 13.21 9.82 5.66
C VAL A 154 14.40 10.39 6.41
N SER A 155 14.65 9.97 7.64
CA SER A 155 15.87 10.31 8.36
C SER A 155 16.60 9.06 8.84
N PHE A 156 17.93 9.15 8.89
CA PHE A 156 18.80 8.06 9.29
C PHE A 156 19.74 8.50 10.42
N GLU A 157 19.76 7.72 11.48
CA GLU A 157 20.69 7.86 12.61
C GLU A 157 21.85 6.89 12.44
N GLU A 158 23.03 7.41 12.11
CA GLU A 158 24.22 6.58 11.82
C GLU A 158 24.73 5.79 13.03
N GLU A 159 24.63 6.35 14.24
CA GLU A 159 25.17 5.74 15.45
C GLU A 159 24.50 4.39 15.75
N THR A 160 23.19 4.31 15.61
CA THR A 160 22.40 3.09 15.85
C THR A 160 22.08 2.31 14.58
N GLY A 161 22.26 2.93 13.39
CA GLY A 161 21.83 2.36 12.11
C GLY A 161 20.31 2.37 11.97
N THR A 162 19.60 3.33 12.59
CA THR A 162 18.14 3.39 12.57
C THR A 162 17.64 4.28 11.43
N LEU A 163 16.81 3.72 10.56
CA LEU A 163 16.10 4.42 9.51
C LEU A 163 14.65 4.70 9.96
N PHE A 164 14.26 5.96 10.05
CA PHE A 164 12.87 6.39 10.20
C PHE A 164 12.31 6.60 8.80
N SER A 165 11.50 5.64 8.37
CA SER A 165 11.19 5.46 6.95
C SER A 165 9.84 6.02 6.53
N GLN A 166 9.11 6.64 7.45
CA GLN A 166 7.71 7.06 7.25
C GLN A 166 6.89 5.90 6.64
N ASP A 167 6.07 6.09 5.61
CA ASP A 167 5.23 5.07 4.99
C ASP A 167 5.99 3.94 4.28
N ILE A 168 7.27 4.16 3.97
CA ILE A 168 8.08 3.13 3.32
C ILE A 168 8.21 1.94 4.27
N PHE A 169 7.93 0.74 3.77
CA PHE A 169 7.87 -0.52 4.53
C PHE A 169 6.67 -0.65 5.49
N GLY A 170 5.68 0.24 5.35
CA GLY A 170 4.44 0.20 6.12
C GLY A 170 3.49 -0.93 5.74
N ALA A 171 2.54 -1.21 6.62
CA ALA A 171 1.47 -2.19 6.42
C ALA A 171 0.18 -1.72 7.11
N PHE A 172 -0.99 -2.11 6.58
CA PHE A 172 -2.22 -2.02 7.34
C PHE A 172 -2.21 -3.02 8.50
N GLY A 173 -3.14 -2.85 9.44
CA GLY A 173 -3.25 -3.65 10.63
C GLY A 173 -2.66 -2.96 11.86
N THR A 174 -3.19 -3.32 13.03
CA THR A 174 -2.69 -2.85 14.32
C THR A 174 -1.57 -3.73 14.85
N LEU A 175 -0.76 -3.20 15.74
CA LEU A 175 0.27 -3.96 16.45
C LEU A 175 -0.31 -4.60 17.70
N ASP A 176 -0.37 -5.93 17.71
CA ASP A 176 -1.04 -6.71 18.75
C ASP A 176 -0.04 -7.27 19.76
N GLY A 177 0.25 -6.47 20.79
CA GLY A 177 1.10 -6.88 21.92
C GLY A 177 2.59 -6.70 21.70
N ALA A 178 3.08 -6.86 20.47
CA ALA A 178 4.47 -6.68 20.09
C ALA A 178 4.61 -5.63 18.99
N ILE A 179 5.78 -4.98 18.92
CA ILE A 179 6.03 -3.93 17.92
C ILE A 179 7.10 -4.32 16.88
N TYR A 180 7.73 -5.48 17.01
CA TYR A 180 8.85 -5.90 16.17
C TYR A 180 8.48 -7.02 15.21
N ASP A 181 9.16 -7.05 14.07
CA ASP A 181 8.99 -8.05 13.00
C ASP A 181 9.27 -9.49 13.43
N ASP A 182 10.14 -9.70 14.41
CA ASP A 182 10.51 -11.01 14.96
C ASP A 182 9.66 -11.46 16.17
N GLU A 183 8.75 -10.60 16.62
CA GLU A 183 7.80 -10.89 17.70
C GLU A 183 6.35 -11.05 17.20
N VAL A 184 6.13 -10.93 15.88
CA VAL A 184 4.82 -11.09 15.23
C VAL A 184 4.89 -12.17 14.14
N GLU A 185 3.76 -12.82 13.86
CA GLU A 185 3.64 -13.76 12.73
C GLU A 185 3.48 -12.98 11.41
N PHE A 186 4.58 -12.32 10.97
CA PHE A 186 4.55 -11.38 9.85
C PHE A 186 3.98 -12.00 8.57
N ASP A 187 4.48 -13.18 8.18
CA ASP A 187 4.08 -13.84 6.93
C ASP A 187 2.59 -14.20 6.91
N ARG A 188 1.99 -14.39 8.07
CA ARG A 188 0.58 -14.76 8.22
C ARG A 188 -0.36 -13.57 8.29
N TYR A 189 0.02 -12.52 9.00
CA TYR A 189 -0.91 -11.42 9.34
C TYR A 189 -0.58 -10.11 8.64
N TYR A 190 0.70 -9.84 8.34
CA TYR A 190 1.13 -8.55 7.83
C TYR A 190 1.57 -8.57 6.37
N LEU A 191 2.03 -9.70 5.81
CA LEU A 191 2.55 -9.75 4.45
C LEU A 191 1.50 -9.40 3.40
N GLU A 192 0.28 -9.92 3.53
CA GLU A 192 -0.83 -9.58 2.63
C GLU A 192 -1.26 -8.12 2.82
N GLU A 193 -1.32 -7.64 4.05
CA GLU A 193 -1.67 -6.26 4.38
C GLU A 193 -0.58 -5.25 3.95
N MET A 194 0.70 -5.60 4.05
CA MET A 194 1.80 -4.81 3.50
C MET A 194 1.72 -4.71 1.97
N SER A 195 1.46 -5.82 1.30
CA SER A 195 1.27 -5.84 -0.15
C SER A 195 0.06 -5.01 -0.57
N ARG A 196 -1.05 -5.13 0.15
CA ARG A 196 -2.27 -4.35 -0.07
C ARG A 196 -2.03 -2.86 0.19
N TYR A 197 -1.32 -2.51 1.28
CA TYR A 197 -0.90 -1.14 1.58
C TYR A 197 -0.05 -0.59 0.42
N TYR A 198 1.04 -1.29 0.07
CA TYR A 198 1.93 -0.85 -0.99
C TYR A 198 1.17 -0.53 -2.30
N ILE A 199 0.33 -1.44 -2.75
CA ILE A 199 -0.33 -1.33 -4.05
C ILE A 199 -1.31 -0.15 -4.07
N ASN A 200 -2.08 0.03 -3.01
CA ASN A 200 -3.09 1.08 -2.96
C ASN A 200 -2.49 2.46 -2.70
N ILE A 201 -1.39 2.55 -1.94
CA ILE A 201 -0.78 3.80 -1.50
C ILE A 201 0.42 4.20 -2.37
N VAL A 202 1.33 3.26 -2.64
CA VAL A 202 2.62 3.52 -3.31
C VAL A 202 2.66 3.03 -4.76
N GLY A 203 1.87 2.02 -5.12
CA GLY A 203 1.99 1.24 -6.37
C GLY A 203 2.13 2.08 -7.64
N LYS A 204 1.32 3.14 -7.79
CA LYS A 204 1.39 4.10 -8.90
C LYS A 204 2.78 4.73 -9.04
N TYR A 205 3.50 4.88 -7.95
CA TYR A 205 4.80 5.54 -7.84
C TYR A 205 5.97 4.56 -7.69
N SER A 206 5.82 3.31 -8.11
CA SER A 206 6.84 2.26 -7.98
C SER A 206 8.21 2.66 -8.55
N GLY A 207 8.24 3.46 -9.64
CA GLY A 207 9.50 4.00 -10.16
C GLY A 207 10.22 4.95 -9.20
N GLN A 208 9.48 5.70 -8.41
CA GLN A 208 10.02 6.56 -7.37
C GLN A 208 10.43 5.74 -6.14
N ALA A 209 9.65 4.71 -5.79
CA ALA A 209 10.01 3.76 -4.74
C ALA A 209 11.36 3.08 -5.02
N LEU A 210 11.59 2.59 -6.26
CA LEU A 210 12.88 2.03 -6.67
C LEU A 210 14.03 3.03 -6.57
N LYS A 211 13.80 4.31 -6.90
CA LYS A 211 14.81 5.36 -6.73
C LYS A 211 15.12 5.61 -5.25
N ALA A 212 14.10 5.63 -4.39
CA ALA A 212 14.27 5.77 -2.95
C ALA A 212 15.08 4.58 -2.38
N LEU A 213 14.70 3.34 -2.71
CA LEU A 213 15.45 2.14 -2.32
C LEU A 213 16.92 2.19 -2.78
N GLY A 214 17.17 2.61 -4.03
CA GLY A 214 18.52 2.77 -4.56
C GLY A 214 19.33 3.82 -3.81
N LYS A 215 18.72 4.94 -3.41
CA LYS A 215 19.35 5.99 -2.61
C LYS A 215 19.73 5.49 -1.21
N LEU A 216 18.85 4.73 -0.56
CA LEU A 216 19.03 4.21 0.79
C LEU A 216 19.92 2.95 0.85
N GLY A 217 20.14 2.27 -0.28
CA GLY A 217 20.86 0.99 -0.34
C GLY A 217 22.35 1.02 0.04
N GLY A 218 22.93 2.22 0.22
CA GLY A 218 24.31 2.38 0.72
C GLY A 218 24.40 2.56 2.24
N LEU A 219 23.29 2.64 2.96
CA LEU A 219 23.25 2.85 4.41
C LEU A 219 23.39 1.52 5.15
N ASP A 220 24.12 1.52 6.28
CA ASP A 220 24.22 0.36 7.18
C ASP A 220 23.00 0.30 8.10
N ILE A 221 21.84 -0.07 7.51
CA ILE A 221 20.57 -0.10 8.21
C ILE A 221 20.50 -1.33 9.11
N LYS A 222 20.33 -1.11 10.41
CA LYS A 222 20.16 -2.15 11.45
C LYS A 222 18.74 -2.20 12.01
N MET A 223 17.97 -1.14 11.81
CA MET A 223 16.59 -1.02 12.23
C MET A 223 15.84 -0.11 11.26
N ILE A 224 14.59 -0.47 10.96
CA ILE A 224 13.66 0.39 10.21
C ILE A 224 12.45 0.66 11.08
N CYS A 225 12.14 1.93 11.28
CA CYS A 225 11.02 2.44 12.05
C CYS A 225 10.00 3.09 11.08
N PRO A 226 9.01 2.34 10.55
CA PRO A 226 7.98 2.88 9.66
C PRO A 226 6.85 3.54 10.44
N ASP A 227 6.03 4.35 9.78
CA ASP A 227 4.88 5.00 10.39
C ASP A 227 3.65 4.07 10.49
N HIS A 228 3.67 2.92 9.82
CA HIS A 228 2.66 1.87 9.91
C HIS A 228 3.29 0.48 10.00
N GLY A 229 2.61 -0.44 10.70
CA GLY A 229 3.06 -1.84 10.82
C GLY A 229 4.26 -2.01 11.75
N PRO A 230 4.91 -3.20 11.75
CA PRO A 230 5.97 -3.54 12.70
C PRO A 230 7.30 -2.81 12.43
N ILE A 231 8.07 -2.60 13.49
CA ILE A 231 9.47 -2.16 13.41
C ILE A 231 10.32 -3.35 12.96
N TRP A 232 11.17 -3.11 11.96
CA TRP A 232 12.07 -4.13 11.42
C TRP A 232 13.43 -4.06 12.09
N ARG A 233 13.82 -5.13 12.76
CA ARG A 233 15.13 -5.26 13.40
C ARG A 233 15.85 -6.58 13.08
N ASN A 234 15.14 -7.59 12.66
CA ASN A 234 15.68 -8.93 12.40
C ASN A 234 15.64 -9.31 10.90
N ASN A 235 14.59 -8.95 10.18
CA ASN A 235 14.36 -9.34 8.78
C ASN A 235 14.50 -8.15 7.82
N ILE A 236 15.50 -7.27 8.00
CA ILE A 236 15.66 -6.04 7.19
C ILE A 236 15.87 -6.36 5.71
N GLU A 237 16.75 -7.32 5.38
CA GLU A 237 16.95 -7.74 3.99
C GLU A 237 15.67 -8.30 3.36
N LYS A 238 14.89 -9.05 4.15
CA LYS A 238 13.60 -9.61 3.70
C LYS A 238 12.60 -8.51 3.34
N VAL A 239 12.42 -7.50 4.18
CA VAL A 239 11.47 -6.42 3.91
C VAL A 239 11.90 -5.56 2.73
N ILE A 240 13.19 -5.25 2.61
CA ILE A 240 13.75 -4.53 1.45
C ILE A 240 13.51 -5.33 0.18
N GLN A 241 13.70 -6.66 0.20
CA GLN A 241 13.43 -7.51 -0.94
C GLN A 241 11.95 -7.56 -1.30
N ILE A 242 11.05 -7.72 -0.32
CA ILE A 242 9.59 -7.67 -0.54
C ILE A 242 9.19 -6.35 -1.21
N TYR A 243 9.65 -5.23 -0.67
CA TYR A 243 9.33 -3.90 -1.19
C TYR A 243 9.90 -3.69 -2.61
N THR A 244 11.11 -4.21 -2.86
CA THR A 244 11.74 -4.22 -4.19
C THR A 244 10.94 -5.07 -5.19
N ASP A 245 10.50 -6.26 -4.79
CA ASP A 245 9.68 -7.15 -5.61
C ASP A 245 8.32 -6.51 -5.95
N LEU A 246 7.68 -5.86 -4.97
CA LEU A 246 6.45 -5.09 -5.18
C LEU A 246 6.68 -3.92 -6.15
N ALA A 247 7.76 -3.16 -5.98
CA ALA A 247 8.09 -2.02 -6.84
C ALA A 247 8.45 -2.41 -8.27
N ASN A 248 9.00 -3.60 -8.47
CA ASN A 248 9.24 -4.19 -9.79
C ASN A 248 8.00 -4.88 -10.36
N GLN A 249 6.91 -4.94 -9.60
CA GLN A 249 5.71 -5.72 -9.94
C GLN A 249 6.07 -7.17 -10.29
N LYS A 250 6.82 -7.84 -9.42
CA LYS A 250 7.13 -9.25 -9.55
C LYS A 250 5.87 -10.05 -9.26
N THR A 251 5.37 -10.71 -10.29
CA THR A 251 4.12 -11.46 -10.20
C THR A 251 4.36 -12.91 -9.77
N GLU A 252 3.35 -13.50 -9.15
CA GLU A 252 3.29 -14.94 -8.84
C GLU A 252 2.57 -15.71 -9.95
N ASP A 253 2.97 -16.96 -10.15
CA ASP A 253 2.24 -17.86 -11.03
C ASP A 253 0.88 -18.20 -10.41
N GLY A 254 -0.16 -17.60 -10.95
CA GLY A 254 -1.53 -17.70 -10.49
C GLY A 254 -2.48 -16.87 -11.34
N VAL A 255 -3.77 -17.00 -11.08
CA VAL A 255 -4.82 -16.29 -11.83
C VAL A 255 -5.82 -15.65 -10.87
N ALA A 256 -6.02 -14.34 -11.01
CA ALA A 256 -7.15 -13.63 -10.45
C ALA A 256 -8.29 -13.59 -11.46
N ILE A 257 -9.45 -14.15 -11.12
CA ILE A 257 -10.67 -14.14 -11.93
C ILE A 257 -11.66 -13.20 -11.26
N ILE A 258 -11.91 -12.05 -11.87
CA ILE A 258 -12.81 -11.02 -11.33
C ILE A 258 -14.03 -10.94 -12.20
N PHE A 259 -15.20 -11.23 -11.62
CA PHE A 259 -16.45 -11.27 -12.36
C PHE A 259 -17.50 -10.30 -11.81
N GLY A 260 -18.30 -9.72 -12.70
CA GLY A 260 -19.49 -8.96 -12.37
C GLY A 260 -20.74 -9.69 -12.84
N SER A 261 -21.57 -10.14 -11.90
CA SER A 261 -22.78 -10.91 -12.19
C SER A 261 -24.00 -10.32 -11.50
N ILE A 262 -25.13 -10.19 -12.23
CA ILE A 262 -26.39 -9.71 -11.67
C ILE A 262 -27.22 -10.90 -11.15
N TYR A 263 -27.36 -11.96 -11.93
CA TYR A 263 -28.24 -13.10 -11.64
C TYR A 263 -27.53 -14.46 -11.70
N GLY A 264 -26.18 -14.51 -11.59
CA GLY A 264 -25.41 -15.74 -11.50
C GLY A 264 -24.88 -16.31 -12.83
N ASN A 265 -25.32 -15.83 -14.00
CA ASN A 265 -24.83 -16.36 -15.29
C ASN A 265 -23.34 -16.10 -15.49
N THR A 266 -22.89 -14.87 -15.26
CA THR A 266 -21.46 -14.48 -15.36
C THR A 266 -20.60 -15.19 -14.30
N GLU A 267 -21.14 -15.43 -13.11
CA GLU A 267 -20.48 -16.24 -12.09
C GLU A 267 -20.23 -17.68 -12.57
N ARG A 268 -21.24 -18.32 -13.21
CA ARG A 268 -21.05 -19.66 -13.82
C ARG A 268 -19.98 -19.66 -14.91
N MET A 269 -19.90 -18.58 -15.72
CA MET A 269 -18.82 -18.42 -16.69
C MET A 269 -17.45 -18.39 -16.00
N ALA A 270 -17.33 -17.63 -14.91
CA ALA A 270 -16.10 -17.55 -14.11
C ALA A 270 -15.69 -18.93 -13.55
N GLN A 271 -16.68 -19.72 -13.09
CA GLN A 271 -16.44 -21.10 -12.61
C GLN A 271 -15.93 -22.03 -13.73
N LEU A 272 -16.46 -21.93 -14.94
CA LEU A 272 -15.99 -22.71 -16.10
C LEU A 272 -14.57 -22.33 -16.49
N ILE A 273 -14.24 -21.04 -16.49
CA ILE A 273 -12.88 -20.56 -16.73
C ILE A 273 -11.93 -21.06 -15.64
N ALA A 274 -12.31 -20.96 -14.37
CA ALA A 274 -11.51 -21.48 -13.25
C ALA A 274 -11.27 -22.99 -13.37
N LYS A 275 -12.28 -23.76 -13.80
CA LYS A 275 -12.14 -25.17 -14.11
C LYS A 275 -11.08 -25.40 -15.19
N GLY A 276 -11.11 -24.63 -16.29
CA GLY A 276 -10.10 -24.71 -17.35
C GLY A 276 -8.70 -24.41 -16.85
N VAL A 277 -8.52 -23.42 -15.98
CA VAL A 277 -7.24 -23.11 -15.34
C VAL A 277 -6.75 -24.30 -14.48
N ALA A 278 -7.64 -24.88 -13.69
CA ALA A 278 -7.30 -26.01 -12.81
C ALA A 278 -6.99 -27.29 -13.60
N GLU A 279 -7.68 -27.58 -14.70
CA GLU A 279 -7.42 -28.73 -15.58
C GLU A 279 -6.01 -28.70 -16.19
N GLU A 280 -5.42 -27.51 -16.37
CA GLU A 280 -4.02 -27.37 -16.76
C GLU A 280 -3.03 -27.46 -15.58
N GLY A 281 -3.52 -27.75 -14.36
CA GLY A 281 -2.70 -27.96 -13.18
C GLY A 281 -2.14 -26.67 -12.55
N LEU A 282 -2.73 -25.51 -12.80
CA LEU A 282 -2.45 -24.28 -12.07
C LEU A 282 -3.41 -24.20 -10.88
N THR A 283 -2.87 -24.23 -9.66
CA THR A 283 -3.65 -24.34 -8.41
C THR A 283 -3.90 -23.02 -7.71
N ASN A 284 -3.07 -22.00 -7.99
CA ASN A 284 -3.20 -20.68 -7.37
C ASN A 284 -4.24 -19.85 -8.14
N ILE A 285 -5.50 -20.00 -7.75
CA ILE A 285 -6.66 -19.36 -8.38
C ILE A 285 -7.44 -18.59 -7.32
N ARG A 286 -7.66 -17.30 -7.56
CA ARG A 286 -8.56 -16.45 -6.76
C ARG A 286 -9.74 -16.02 -7.60
N MET A 287 -10.94 -16.10 -7.04
CA MET A 287 -12.18 -15.64 -7.69
C MET A 287 -12.83 -14.55 -6.85
N HIS A 288 -13.21 -13.45 -7.51
CA HIS A 288 -13.82 -12.30 -6.84
C HIS A 288 -15.08 -11.83 -7.55
N ASP A 289 -16.13 -11.62 -6.79
CA ASP A 289 -17.31 -10.85 -7.25
C ASP A 289 -16.98 -9.36 -7.07
N VAL A 290 -16.84 -8.65 -8.19
CA VAL A 290 -16.47 -7.22 -8.20
C VAL A 290 -17.47 -6.32 -7.47
N ALA A 291 -18.72 -6.79 -7.30
CA ALA A 291 -19.76 -6.05 -6.58
C ALA A 291 -19.70 -6.24 -5.05
N LYS A 292 -18.96 -7.26 -4.57
CA LYS A 292 -18.92 -7.63 -3.15
C LYS A 292 -17.53 -7.49 -2.55
N THR A 293 -16.48 -7.63 -3.36
CA THR A 293 -15.09 -7.53 -2.89
C THR A 293 -14.65 -6.07 -2.94
N PRO A 294 -14.15 -5.49 -1.83
CA PRO A 294 -13.63 -4.12 -1.86
C PRO A 294 -12.47 -3.96 -2.84
N GLN A 295 -12.39 -2.80 -3.48
CA GLN A 295 -11.44 -2.53 -4.57
C GLN A 295 -9.98 -2.75 -4.17
N SER A 296 -9.61 -2.44 -2.92
CA SER A 296 -8.23 -2.61 -2.45
C SER A 296 -7.72 -4.04 -2.56
N TYR A 297 -8.58 -5.04 -2.32
CA TYR A 297 -8.22 -6.46 -2.47
C TYR A 297 -8.15 -6.87 -3.95
N LEU A 298 -9.06 -6.33 -4.79
CA LEU A 298 -9.03 -6.59 -6.23
C LEU A 298 -7.76 -6.06 -6.87
N LEU A 299 -7.35 -4.83 -6.51
CA LEU A 299 -6.10 -4.22 -6.98
C LEU A 299 -4.88 -5.00 -6.49
N ALA A 300 -4.89 -5.46 -5.23
CA ALA A 300 -3.83 -6.27 -4.66
C ALA A 300 -3.63 -7.58 -5.43
N ASP A 301 -4.71 -8.31 -5.70
CA ASP A 301 -4.62 -9.57 -6.45
C ASP A 301 -4.28 -9.34 -7.93
N CYS A 302 -4.75 -8.25 -8.55
CA CYS A 302 -4.32 -7.87 -9.89
C CYS A 302 -2.81 -7.55 -9.95
N TRP A 303 -2.24 -6.96 -8.92
CA TRP A 303 -0.79 -6.70 -8.85
C TRP A 303 0.01 -7.97 -8.64
N ARG A 304 -0.49 -8.85 -7.78
CA ARG A 304 0.18 -10.07 -7.34
C ARG A 304 0.23 -11.15 -8.42
N TYR A 305 -0.91 -11.42 -9.09
CA TYR A 305 -1.01 -12.56 -10.01
C TYR A 305 -0.59 -12.21 -11.44
N LYS A 306 0.12 -13.16 -12.08
CA LYS A 306 0.54 -13.03 -13.48
C LYS A 306 -0.66 -13.07 -14.44
N GLY A 307 -1.66 -13.91 -14.19
CA GLY A 307 -2.89 -14.03 -14.98
C GLY A 307 -4.03 -13.21 -14.36
N ILE A 308 -4.71 -12.40 -15.18
CA ILE A 308 -5.90 -11.65 -14.76
C ILE A 308 -7.01 -11.90 -15.78
N ILE A 309 -8.18 -12.32 -15.31
CA ILE A 309 -9.35 -12.51 -16.15
C ILE A 309 -10.49 -11.62 -15.64
N LEU A 310 -10.93 -10.68 -16.47
CA LEU A 310 -12.08 -9.83 -16.20
C LEU A 310 -13.31 -10.33 -16.96
N ILE A 311 -14.40 -10.55 -16.23
CA ILE A 311 -15.65 -11.06 -16.78
C ILE A 311 -16.79 -10.15 -16.35
N SER A 312 -17.50 -9.53 -17.31
CA SER A 312 -18.57 -8.59 -16.99
C SER A 312 -19.87 -8.98 -17.66
N CYS A 313 -20.99 -8.86 -16.94
CA CYS A 313 -22.28 -8.78 -17.58
C CYS A 313 -22.49 -7.39 -18.20
N SER A 314 -23.33 -7.32 -19.24
CA SER A 314 -23.76 -6.05 -19.82
C SER A 314 -24.83 -5.40 -18.94
N TYR A 315 -24.65 -4.11 -18.64
CA TYR A 315 -25.61 -3.26 -17.95
C TYR A 315 -25.82 -1.97 -18.76
N ASP A 316 -27.03 -1.69 -19.16
CA ASP A 316 -27.39 -0.54 -20.00
C ASP A 316 -26.49 -0.37 -21.25
N LYS A 317 -26.18 -1.49 -21.93
CA LYS A 317 -25.28 -1.57 -23.11
C LYS A 317 -23.83 -1.16 -22.83
N ALA A 318 -23.40 -1.22 -21.58
CA ALA A 318 -22.04 -0.89 -21.14
C ALA A 318 -21.52 -1.96 -20.18
N LEU A 319 -20.34 -1.71 -19.61
CA LEU A 319 -19.80 -2.50 -18.48
C LEU A 319 -20.74 -2.43 -17.27
N PHE A 320 -20.79 -3.50 -16.51
CA PHE A 320 -21.39 -3.48 -15.18
C PHE A 320 -20.70 -2.41 -14.32
N PRO A 321 -21.42 -1.48 -13.65
CA PRO A 321 -20.82 -0.33 -12.99
C PRO A 321 -19.66 -0.64 -12.03
N PRO A 322 -19.71 -1.69 -11.16
CA PRO A 322 -18.55 -2.05 -10.33
C PRO A 322 -17.32 -2.46 -11.17
N MET A 323 -17.52 -3.14 -12.31
CA MET A 323 -16.42 -3.49 -13.21
C MET A 323 -15.86 -2.25 -13.93
N ALA A 324 -16.70 -1.30 -14.30
CA ALA A 324 -16.26 -0.03 -14.87
C ALA A 324 -15.42 0.78 -13.87
N PHE A 325 -15.80 0.76 -12.60
CA PHE A 325 -14.99 1.38 -11.53
C PHE A 325 -13.63 0.70 -11.39
N LEU A 326 -13.60 -0.64 -11.31
CA LEU A 326 -12.33 -1.38 -11.23
C LEU A 326 -11.40 -1.09 -12.42
N THR A 327 -11.94 -1.14 -13.66
CA THR A 327 -11.10 -0.86 -14.85
C THR A 327 -10.57 0.57 -14.86
N ASN A 328 -11.32 1.54 -14.30
CA ASN A 328 -10.83 2.90 -14.13
C ASN A 328 -9.65 2.96 -13.14
N GLU A 329 -9.75 2.30 -12.00
CA GLU A 329 -8.66 2.27 -11.00
C GLU A 329 -7.42 1.55 -11.56
N LEU A 330 -7.59 0.43 -12.27
CA LEU A 330 -6.50 -0.31 -12.91
C LEU A 330 -5.71 0.54 -13.93
N LYS A 331 -6.34 1.49 -14.63
CA LYS A 331 -5.64 2.44 -15.52
C LYS A 331 -4.62 3.29 -14.78
N HIS A 332 -4.91 3.65 -13.52
CA HIS A 332 -4.01 4.49 -12.72
C HIS A 332 -2.80 3.72 -12.21
N GLN A 333 -2.87 2.40 -12.09
CA GLN A 333 -1.81 1.56 -11.50
C GLN A 333 -0.66 1.23 -12.48
N LYS A 334 -0.84 1.43 -13.78
CA LYS A 334 0.19 1.15 -14.81
C LYS A 334 0.75 -0.27 -14.73
N MET A 335 -0.14 -1.26 -14.73
CA MET A 335 0.19 -2.69 -14.70
C MET A 335 1.12 -3.09 -15.85
N LYS A 336 2.16 -3.91 -15.61
CA LYS A 336 3.18 -4.21 -16.61
C LYS A 336 3.36 -5.69 -16.90
N ASN A 337 3.31 -6.54 -15.88
CA ASN A 337 3.81 -7.92 -15.96
C ASN A 337 2.68 -8.96 -15.99
N ASN A 338 1.48 -8.53 -16.32
CA ASN A 338 0.30 -9.40 -16.32
C ASN A 338 -0.09 -9.85 -17.73
N ILE A 339 -0.73 -11.01 -17.77
CA ILE A 339 -1.41 -11.56 -18.94
C ILE A 339 -2.92 -11.45 -18.67
N TRP A 340 -3.64 -10.85 -19.62
CA TRP A 340 -5.04 -10.52 -19.44
C TRP A 340 -5.94 -11.43 -20.27
N GLY A 341 -7.06 -11.85 -19.70
CA GLY A 341 -8.19 -12.48 -20.39
C GLY A 341 -9.45 -11.68 -20.15
N ILE A 342 -10.34 -11.64 -21.12
CA ILE A 342 -11.62 -10.97 -20.96
C ILE A 342 -12.77 -11.83 -21.50
N ALA A 343 -13.93 -11.75 -20.83
CA ALA A 343 -15.16 -12.36 -21.30
C ALA A 343 -16.37 -11.48 -20.97
N GLY A 344 -17.45 -11.61 -21.74
CA GLY A 344 -18.65 -10.85 -21.54
C GLY A 344 -19.92 -11.69 -21.55
N SER A 345 -20.99 -11.20 -20.92
CA SER A 345 -22.32 -11.76 -21.03
C SER A 345 -23.39 -10.70 -21.32
N TYR A 346 -24.46 -11.11 -22.00
CA TYR A 346 -25.57 -10.24 -22.32
C TYR A 346 -26.89 -11.04 -22.45
N SER A 347 -28.01 -10.37 -22.43
CA SER A 347 -29.33 -11.00 -22.65
C SER A 347 -29.94 -10.66 -24.02
N TRP A 348 -29.92 -9.39 -24.40
CA TRP A 348 -30.51 -8.93 -25.68
C TRP A 348 -29.62 -7.99 -26.50
N ASN A 349 -28.68 -7.31 -25.82
CA ASN A 349 -27.72 -6.40 -26.45
C ASN A 349 -26.43 -6.37 -25.63
N GLY A 350 -25.31 -6.62 -26.30
CA GLY A 350 -23.99 -6.61 -25.67
C GLY A 350 -23.50 -5.21 -25.33
N GLY A 351 -22.35 -5.14 -24.63
CA GLY A 351 -21.70 -3.91 -24.20
C GLY A 351 -20.52 -4.19 -23.29
N ALA A 352 -20.62 -5.26 -22.51
CA ALA A 352 -19.57 -5.64 -21.57
C ALA A 352 -18.25 -5.96 -22.28
N ILE A 353 -18.27 -6.87 -23.26
CA ILE A 353 -17.04 -7.24 -23.98
C ILE A 353 -16.42 -6.05 -24.73
N LYS A 354 -17.27 -5.16 -25.28
CA LYS A 354 -16.81 -3.94 -25.93
C LYS A 354 -16.05 -3.04 -24.96
N GLY A 355 -16.61 -2.79 -23.77
CA GLY A 355 -15.97 -1.95 -22.76
C GLY A 355 -14.68 -2.56 -22.20
N LEU A 356 -14.64 -3.91 -22.05
CA LEU A 356 -13.39 -4.59 -21.65
C LEU A 356 -12.33 -4.53 -22.77
N LYS A 357 -12.71 -4.65 -24.05
CA LYS A 357 -11.78 -4.45 -25.19
C LYS A 357 -11.23 -3.04 -25.22
N GLU A 358 -12.07 -2.03 -25.07
CA GLU A 358 -11.65 -0.63 -25.01
C GLU A 358 -10.64 -0.39 -23.86
N PHE A 359 -10.81 -1.06 -22.71
CA PHE A 359 -9.90 -1.01 -21.59
C PHE A 359 -8.55 -1.66 -21.94
N VAL A 360 -8.54 -2.93 -22.37
CA VAL A 360 -7.28 -3.66 -22.62
C VAL A 360 -6.47 -3.09 -23.79
N GLU A 361 -7.16 -2.61 -24.83
CA GLU A 361 -6.54 -1.97 -26.00
C GLU A 361 -6.01 -0.56 -25.67
N GLY A 362 -6.81 0.23 -24.92
CA GLY A 362 -6.43 1.58 -24.50
C GLY A 362 -5.18 1.60 -23.61
N GLU A 363 -5.06 0.64 -22.71
CA GLU A 363 -3.90 0.47 -21.84
C GLU A 363 -2.77 -0.39 -22.48
N LYS A 364 -2.96 -0.88 -23.70
CA LYS A 364 -2.00 -1.75 -24.44
C LYS A 364 -1.57 -2.98 -23.65
N LEU A 365 -2.55 -3.62 -22.98
CA LEU A 365 -2.31 -4.78 -22.16
C LEU A 365 -2.02 -6.03 -22.99
N ASN A 366 -1.27 -6.95 -22.41
CA ASN A 366 -0.92 -8.23 -23.02
C ASN A 366 -2.09 -9.21 -22.88
N VAL A 367 -3.01 -9.22 -23.83
CA VAL A 367 -4.33 -9.91 -23.73
C VAL A 367 -4.39 -11.18 -24.57
N LEU A 368 -5.06 -12.22 -24.04
CA LEU A 368 -5.31 -13.47 -24.75
C LEU A 368 -6.20 -13.25 -25.98
N PRO A 369 -5.97 -13.98 -27.10
CA PRO A 369 -6.78 -13.80 -28.33
C PRO A 369 -8.22 -14.30 -28.20
N LEU A 370 -8.50 -15.27 -27.33
CA LEU A 370 -9.86 -15.81 -27.12
C LEU A 370 -10.64 -14.92 -26.13
N MET A 371 -11.75 -14.35 -26.60
CA MET A 371 -12.59 -13.39 -25.85
C MET A 371 -14.08 -13.77 -25.95
N PRO A 372 -14.55 -14.78 -25.21
CA PRO A 372 -15.93 -15.24 -25.31
C PRO A 372 -16.95 -14.18 -24.91
N GLU A 373 -18.06 -14.10 -25.65
CA GLU A 373 -19.23 -13.32 -25.26
C GLU A 373 -20.48 -14.21 -25.32
N VAL A 374 -21.13 -14.42 -24.17
CA VAL A 374 -22.19 -15.42 -23.99
C VAL A 374 -23.54 -14.79 -23.84
N MET A 375 -24.52 -15.26 -24.64
CA MET A 375 -25.91 -14.83 -24.53
C MET A 375 -26.68 -15.70 -23.53
N GLY A 376 -27.27 -15.07 -22.51
CA GLY A 376 -28.12 -15.74 -21.51
C GLY A 376 -27.39 -16.87 -20.76
N ALA A 377 -27.93 -18.08 -20.82
CA ALA A 377 -27.37 -19.25 -20.15
C ALA A 377 -26.18 -19.87 -20.90
N GLY A 378 -25.97 -19.51 -22.15
CA GLY A 378 -24.96 -20.10 -23.02
C GLY A 378 -25.32 -21.42 -23.66
N SER A 379 -24.52 -21.84 -24.65
CA SER A 379 -24.55 -23.12 -25.33
C SER A 379 -23.37 -24.02 -24.92
N GLU A 380 -23.36 -25.28 -25.35
CA GLU A 380 -22.20 -26.20 -25.13
C GLU A 380 -20.91 -25.61 -25.70
N LYS A 381 -20.97 -24.99 -26.88
CA LYS A 381 -19.83 -24.31 -27.49
C LYS A 381 -19.32 -23.15 -26.63
N ASP A 382 -20.23 -22.34 -26.08
CA ASP A 382 -19.82 -21.25 -25.19
C ASP A 382 -19.09 -21.78 -23.94
N PHE A 383 -19.54 -22.92 -23.39
CA PHE A 383 -18.90 -23.55 -22.25
C PHE A 383 -17.51 -24.09 -22.59
N GLU A 384 -17.34 -24.68 -23.78
CA GLU A 384 -16.03 -25.11 -24.29
C GLU A 384 -15.08 -23.91 -24.46
N ASP A 385 -15.54 -22.81 -25.04
CA ASP A 385 -14.75 -21.60 -25.25
C ASP A 385 -14.33 -20.98 -23.90
N LEU A 386 -15.20 -20.97 -22.88
CA LEU A 386 -14.86 -20.51 -21.54
C LEU A 386 -13.80 -21.38 -20.86
N ILE A 387 -13.94 -22.72 -20.94
CA ILE A 387 -12.93 -23.66 -20.41
C ILE A 387 -11.61 -23.46 -21.16
N ASN A 388 -11.65 -23.28 -22.48
CA ASN A 388 -10.45 -23.07 -23.30
C ASN A 388 -9.76 -21.73 -22.96
N LEU A 389 -10.51 -20.67 -22.65
CA LEU A 389 -9.94 -19.41 -22.15
C LEU A 389 -9.16 -19.66 -20.85
N GLY A 390 -9.72 -20.45 -19.93
CA GLY A 390 -9.03 -20.85 -18.69
C GLY A 390 -7.74 -21.63 -18.94
N LYS A 391 -7.81 -22.64 -19.83
CA LYS A 391 -6.65 -23.45 -20.23
C LYS A 391 -5.56 -22.59 -20.89
N MET A 392 -5.96 -21.70 -21.79
CA MET A 392 -5.04 -20.78 -22.47
C MET A 392 -4.36 -19.85 -21.46
N MET A 393 -5.11 -19.32 -20.49
CA MET A 393 -4.54 -18.49 -19.42
C MET A 393 -3.51 -19.27 -18.60
N ALA A 394 -3.82 -20.48 -18.17
CA ALA A 394 -2.90 -21.28 -17.36
C ALA A 394 -1.60 -21.60 -18.12
N LYS A 395 -1.68 -21.92 -19.40
CA LYS A 395 -0.50 -22.13 -20.25
C LYS A 395 0.32 -20.86 -20.39
N ALA A 396 -0.32 -19.74 -20.70
CA ALA A 396 0.32 -18.44 -20.82
C ALA A 396 1.04 -18.01 -19.55
N VAL A 397 0.43 -18.23 -18.38
CA VAL A 397 1.05 -17.95 -17.07
C VAL A 397 2.31 -18.78 -16.86
N LYS A 398 2.25 -20.11 -17.13
CA LYS A 398 3.39 -21.02 -16.99
C LYS A 398 4.52 -20.70 -17.95
N GLU A 399 4.20 -20.34 -19.19
CA GLU A 399 5.18 -20.04 -20.24
C GLU A 399 5.67 -18.57 -20.19
N GLY A 400 4.98 -17.69 -19.45
CA GLY A 400 5.29 -16.28 -19.35
C GLY A 400 5.03 -15.49 -20.64
N LYS A 401 4.18 -15.99 -21.54
CA LYS A 401 3.86 -15.32 -22.81
C LYS A 401 2.44 -15.62 -23.28
N VAL A 402 1.85 -14.68 -24.01
CA VAL A 402 0.57 -14.87 -24.70
C VAL A 402 0.80 -15.73 -25.94
N PRO A 403 -0.03 -16.76 -26.21
CA PRO A 403 0.03 -17.50 -27.46
C PRO A 403 -0.31 -16.60 -28.65
N GLU A 404 0.31 -16.87 -29.80
CA GLU A 404 -0.06 -16.21 -31.05
C GLU A 404 -1.51 -16.56 -31.44
N ALA A 405 -2.23 -15.60 -32.05
CA ALA A 405 -3.53 -15.87 -32.60
C ALA A 405 -3.39 -16.80 -33.81
N GLU A 406 -4.11 -17.94 -33.80
CA GLU A 406 -4.19 -18.84 -34.96
C GLU A 406 -4.96 -18.24 -36.11
#